data_ddf32c42e3aad4164b0e5ade934107ea
#
_entry.id   ddf32c42e3aad4164b0e5ade934107ea
#
_cell.length_a   1.000
_cell.length_b   1.000
_cell.length_c   1.000
_cell.angle_alpha   90.00
_cell.angle_beta   90.00
_cell.angle_gamma   90.00
#
_symmetry.space_group_name_H-M   'P 1'
#
loop_
_entity.id
_entity.type
_entity.pdbx_description
1 polymer ?
#
loop_
_entity_poly.entity_id
_entity_poly.type
_entity_poly.pdbx_seq_one_letter_code
_entity_poly.pdbx_strand_id
1 'polypeptide(L)'
;RPKRGDIVVFRYPKNETIHYVKRAVATAGDLVAIKDKHLLLHPKEGNEFVKANYPKENIVEVGDKLWVVNPYSKEHPGIHNDENVVDNGLNPSELFNMSPIVVPEDETFMMGDNRDHSNDSRFWGTVNYKYIVGTPWFIYFSWDDNKEIRWDRVLKSVETLEKTVDFEKLKKIEHQEGIY
;
A
#
# COMPACT_ATOMS: atom_id res chain seq x y z
N ARG A 1 2.09 -12.44 -12.39
CA ARG A 1 1.62 -12.32 -11.00
C ARG A 1 2.36 -11.18 -10.32
N PRO A 2 1.68 -10.31 -9.56
CA PRO A 2 2.35 -9.25 -8.81
C PRO A 2 3.33 -9.82 -7.80
N LYS A 3 4.40 -9.07 -7.55
CA LYS A 3 5.33 -9.31 -6.43
C LYS A 3 4.93 -8.41 -5.26
N ARG A 4 5.39 -8.75 -4.08
CA ARG A 4 5.29 -7.88 -2.90
C ARG A 4 5.97 -6.53 -3.19
N GLY A 5 5.27 -5.43 -2.91
CA GLY A 5 5.73 -4.07 -3.16
C GLY A 5 5.32 -3.48 -4.53
N ASP A 6 4.91 -4.29 -5.51
CA ASP A 6 4.51 -3.80 -6.83
C ASP A 6 3.27 -2.89 -6.76
N ILE A 7 3.28 -1.80 -7.53
CA ILE A 7 2.06 -1.04 -7.83
C ILE A 7 1.28 -1.77 -8.92
N VAL A 8 -0.01 -1.97 -8.71
CA VAL A 8 -0.85 -2.80 -9.57
C VAL A 8 -2.12 -2.07 -9.97
N VAL A 9 -2.45 -2.13 -11.27
CA VAL A 9 -3.75 -1.74 -11.81
C VAL A 9 -4.62 -2.98 -11.90
N PHE A 10 -5.82 -2.93 -11.34
CA PHE A 10 -6.76 -4.06 -11.36
C PHE A 10 -8.21 -3.58 -11.42
N ARG A 11 -9.11 -4.46 -11.90
CA ARG A 11 -10.54 -4.24 -11.86
C ARG A 11 -11.05 -4.51 -10.44
N TYR A 12 -11.85 -3.61 -9.92
CA TYR A 12 -12.41 -3.75 -8.56
C TYR A 12 -13.34 -4.96 -8.47
N PRO A 13 -13.09 -5.94 -7.58
CA PRO A 13 -13.82 -7.23 -7.58
C PRO A 13 -15.33 -7.10 -7.37
N LYS A 14 -15.80 -6.05 -6.67
CA LYS A 14 -17.23 -5.81 -6.43
C LYS A 14 -17.89 -4.98 -7.56
N ASN A 15 -17.09 -4.36 -8.44
CA ASN A 15 -17.58 -3.66 -9.62
C ASN A 15 -16.48 -3.58 -10.68
N GLU A 16 -16.44 -4.52 -11.60
CA GLU A 16 -15.38 -4.66 -12.61
C GLU A 16 -15.28 -3.52 -13.63
N THR A 17 -16.23 -2.59 -13.64
CA THR A 17 -16.14 -1.39 -14.48
C THR A 17 -15.19 -0.34 -13.91
N ILE A 18 -14.84 -0.45 -12.62
CA ILE A 18 -13.96 0.47 -11.90
C ILE A 18 -12.54 -0.13 -11.85
N HIS A 19 -11.55 0.67 -12.20
CA HIS A 19 -10.15 0.31 -12.07
C HIS A 19 -9.54 1.00 -10.85
N TYR A 20 -8.81 0.23 -10.04
CA TYR A 20 -8.04 0.72 -8.92
C TYR A 20 -6.55 0.57 -9.19
N VAL A 21 -5.79 1.48 -8.59
CA VAL A 21 -4.33 1.42 -8.51
C VAL A 21 -3.96 1.31 -7.04
N LYS A 22 -3.31 0.23 -6.64
CA LYS A 22 -2.89 -0.04 -5.26
C LYS A 22 -1.54 -0.75 -5.24
N ARG A 23 -0.92 -0.80 -4.07
CA ARG A 23 0.29 -1.59 -3.84
C ARG A 23 -0.07 -3.00 -3.38
N ALA A 24 0.54 -4.02 -4.01
CA ALA A 24 0.47 -5.40 -3.57
C ALA A 24 1.34 -5.58 -2.32
N VAL A 25 0.76 -5.53 -1.14
CA VAL A 25 1.53 -5.60 0.12
C VAL A 25 1.75 -7.02 0.61
N ALA A 26 0.92 -7.98 0.18
CA ALA A 26 1.11 -9.39 0.47
C ALA A 26 0.57 -10.24 -0.69
N THR A 27 1.14 -11.41 -0.89
CA THR A 27 0.84 -12.36 -1.98
C THR A 27 0.41 -13.71 -1.41
N ALA A 28 -0.07 -14.60 -2.26
CA ALA A 28 -0.56 -15.94 -1.87
C ALA A 28 0.34 -16.64 -0.84
N GLY A 29 -0.24 -17.08 0.27
CA GLY A 29 0.41 -17.78 1.37
C GLY A 29 1.01 -16.87 2.45
N ASP A 30 1.09 -15.53 2.23
CA ASP A 30 1.54 -14.60 3.26
C ASP A 30 0.49 -14.42 4.35
N LEU A 31 0.94 -14.12 5.57
CA LEU A 31 0.09 -13.60 6.64
C LEU A 31 0.20 -12.08 6.66
N VAL A 32 -0.93 -11.41 6.75
CA VAL A 32 -1.01 -9.95 6.86
C VAL A 32 -1.93 -9.56 8.00
N ALA A 33 -1.52 -8.54 8.76
CA ALA A 33 -2.31 -7.96 9.85
C ALA A 33 -2.09 -6.44 9.90
N ILE A 34 -2.99 -5.73 10.56
CA ILE A 34 -2.80 -4.31 10.91
C ILE A 34 -2.82 -4.20 12.43
N LYS A 35 -1.86 -3.49 13.00
CA LYS A 35 -1.80 -3.19 14.42
C LYS A 35 -1.42 -1.73 14.63
N ASP A 36 -2.29 -0.99 15.27
CA ASP A 36 -2.09 0.45 15.54
C ASP A 36 -1.66 1.21 14.27
N LYS A 37 -2.39 1.00 13.16
CA LYS A 37 -2.14 1.54 11.80
C LYS A 37 -0.89 0.97 11.10
N HIS A 38 -0.08 0.15 11.76
CA HIS A 38 1.10 -0.47 11.15
C HIS A 38 0.74 -1.75 10.39
N LEU A 39 1.21 -1.86 9.16
CA LEU A 39 1.16 -3.10 8.41
C LEU A 39 2.15 -4.10 9.00
N LEU A 40 1.67 -5.27 9.36
CA LEU A 40 2.46 -6.42 9.76
C LEU A 40 2.42 -7.48 8.67
N LEU A 41 3.58 -7.90 8.17
CA LEU A 41 3.72 -8.93 7.16
C LEU A 41 4.56 -10.10 7.70
N HIS A 42 4.04 -11.32 7.63
CA HIS A 42 4.83 -12.54 7.78
C HIS A 42 4.85 -13.27 6.43
N PRO A 43 5.97 -13.21 5.69
CA PRO A 43 6.12 -13.89 4.41
C PRO A 43 5.95 -15.39 4.53
N LYS A 44 5.36 -16.03 3.54
CA LYS A 44 5.15 -17.50 3.49
C LYS A 44 6.45 -18.31 3.59
N GLU A 45 7.57 -17.70 3.23
CA GLU A 45 8.89 -18.31 3.32
C GLU A 45 9.40 -18.46 4.77
N GLY A 46 8.70 -17.84 5.73
CA GLY A 46 8.89 -18.04 7.17
C GLY A 46 10.02 -17.20 7.80
N ASN A 47 10.32 -17.53 9.07
CA ASN A 47 11.19 -16.73 9.93
C ASN A 47 12.62 -16.54 9.39
N GLU A 48 13.20 -17.55 8.76
CA GLU A 48 14.58 -17.43 8.24
C GLU A 48 14.65 -16.46 7.06
N PHE A 49 13.62 -16.45 6.21
CA PHE A 49 13.51 -15.46 5.15
C PHE A 49 13.38 -14.04 5.72
N VAL A 50 12.57 -13.85 6.76
CA VAL A 50 12.42 -12.55 7.43
C VAL A 50 13.77 -12.06 7.96
N LYS A 51 14.51 -12.90 8.69
CA LYS A 51 15.84 -12.54 9.24
C LYS A 51 16.87 -12.17 8.15
N ALA A 52 16.79 -12.85 7.00
CA ALA A 52 17.76 -12.66 5.92
C ALA A 52 17.47 -11.42 5.05
N ASN A 53 16.20 -10.99 4.94
CA ASN A 53 15.80 -10.01 3.94
C ASN A 53 15.30 -8.68 4.52
N TYR A 54 15.08 -8.59 5.84
CA TYR A 54 14.56 -7.36 6.46
C TYR A 54 15.46 -6.87 7.60
N PRO A 55 15.55 -5.54 7.81
CA PRO A 55 16.31 -4.96 8.91
C PRO A 55 15.74 -5.40 10.26
N LYS A 56 16.63 -5.68 11.24
CA LYS A 56 16.22 -6.14 12.57
C LYS A 56 15.28 -5.18 13.29
N GLU A 57 15.47 -3.88 13.09
CA GLU A 57 14.65 -2.82 13.66
C GLU A 57 13.19 -2.84 13.17
N ASN A 58 12.93 -3.46 12.02
CA ASN A 58 11.59 -3.60 11.46
C ASN A 58 10.94 -4.97 11.79
N ILE A 59 11.60 -5.80 12.61
CA ILE A 59 11.12 -7.14 12.92
C ILE A 59 10.57 -7.16 14.35
N VAL A 60 9.35 -7.69 14.48
CA VAL A 60 8.73 -7.99 15.79
C VAL A 60 8.40 -9.47 15.86
N GLU A 61 8.51 -10.04 17.07
CA GLU A 61 8.15 -11.43 17.34
C GLU A 61 6.77 -11.48 17.98
N VAL A 62 5.88 -12.28 17.39
CA VAL A 62 4.55 -12.54 17.95
C VAL A 62 4.29 -14.05 17.92
N GLY A 63 4.28 -14.66 19.08
CA GLY A 63 4.23 -16.12 19.22
C GLY A 63 5.49 -16.77 18.66
N ASP A 64 5.32 -17.68 17.71
CA ASP A 64 6.39 -18.40 17.02
C ASP A 64 6.83 -17.75 15.68
N LYS A 65 6.25 -16.59 15.33
CA LYS A 65 6.42 -15.93 14.03
C LYS A 65 7.13 -14.60 14.16
N LEU A 66 8.01 -14.33 13.20
CA LEU A 66 8.62 -13.03 12.99
C LEU A 66 7.81 -12.25 11.95
N TRP A 67 7.39 -11.06 12.33
CA TRP A 67 6.64 -10.15 11.48
C TRP A 67 7.47 -8.93 11.10
N VAL A 68 7.32 -8.49 9.88
CA VAL A 68 7.94 -7.26 9.39
C VAL A 68 6.95 -6.11 9.52
N VAL A 69 7.35 -5.07 10.22
CA VAL A 69 6.56 -3.85 10.42
C VAL A 69 6.82 -2.88 9.27
N ASN A 70 5.77 -2.45 8.58
CA ASN A 70 5.81 -1.48 7.48
C ASN A 70 6.92 -1.79 6.45
N PRO A 71 6.94 -2.98 5.83
CA PRO A 71 8.06 -3.50 5.05
C PRO A 71 8.48 -2.63 3.84
N TYR A 72 7.61 -1.71 3.40
CA TYR A 72 7.82 -0.94 2.16
C TYR A 72 8.08 0.56 2.38
N SER A 73 7.91 1.06 3.60
CA SER A 73 7.94 2.52 3.86
C SER A 73 9.30 3.16 3.62
N LYS A 74 10.40 2.39 3.75
CA LYS A 74 11.76 2.89 3.53
C LYS A 74 12.06 3.10 2.05
N GLU A 75 11.66 2.16 1.20
CA GLU A 75 11.89 2.16 -0.25
C GLU A 75 10.87 3.05 -0.99
N HIS A 76 9.71 3.29 -0.38
CA HIS A 76 8.58 4.02 -0.97
C HIS A 76 8.11 5.12 -0.03
N PRO A 77 8.77 6.30 -0.03
CA PRO A 77 8.47 7.40 0.88
C PRO A 77 7.08 8.01 0.70
N GLY A 78 6.35 7.66 -0.36
CA GLY A 78 4.93 7.99 -0.56
C GLY A 78 3.97 7.24 0.33
N ILE A 79 4.42 6.18 0.99
CA ILE A 79 3.60 5.45 1.96
C ILE A 79 3.54 6.25 3.25
N HIS A 80 2.35 6.72 3.60
CA HIS A 80 2.15 7.55 4.78
C HIS A 80 0.79 7.29 5.45
N ASN A 81 0.73 7.67 6.72
CA ASN A 81 -0.48 7.76 7.52
C ASN A 81 -0.79 9.24 7.80
N ASP A 82 -2.08 9.57 7.95
CA ASP A 82 -2.53 10.87 8.43
C ASP A 82 -2.58 10.83 9.97
N GLU A 83 -1.82 11.73 10.60
CA GLU A 83 -1.76 11.84 12.07
C GLU A 83 -3.09 12.31 12.68
N ASN A 84 -3.95 12.98 11.90
CA ASN A 84 -5.25 13.43 12.35
C ASN A 84 -6.31 12.32 12.34
N VAL A 85 -6.08 11.22 11.63
CA VAL A 85 -6.96 10.05 11.64
C VAL A 85 -6.62 9.21 12.87
N VAL A 86 -7.42 9.37 13.92
CA VAL A 86 -7.27 8.69 15.21
C VAL A 86 -8.42 7.72 15.46
N ASP A 87 -8.16 6.73 16.32
CA ASP A 87 -9.20 5.78 16.76
C ASP A 87 -10.08 6.46 17.82
N ASN A 88 -11.17 7.04 17.36
CA ASN A 88 -12.17 7.75 18.17
C ASN A 88 -13.57 7.13 18.05
N GLY A 89 -13.65 5.94 17.45
CA GLY A 89 -14.90 5.21 17.20
C GLY A 89 -15.73 5.74 16.02
N LEU A 90 -15.27 6.77 15.31
CA LEU A 90 -15.93 7.31 14.12
C LEU A 90 -15.33 6.76 12.82
N ASN A 91 -14.03 6.44 12.85
CA ASN A 91 -13.32 5.83 11.74
C ASN A 91 -13.46 4.29 11.77
N PRO A 92 -13.43 3.62 10.61
CA PRO A 92 -13.46 2.16 10.54
C PRO A 92 -12.30 1.52 11.34
N SER A 93 -12.62 0.51 12.14
CA SER A 93 -11.63 -0.19 12.98
C SER A 93 -10.49 -0.83 12.18
N GLU A 94 -10.76 -1.21 10.94
CA GLU A 94 -9.83 -1.85 10.01
C GLU A 94 -8.65 -0.95 9.60
N LEU A 95 -8.81 0.38 9.78
CA LEU A 95 -7.68 1.31 9.62
C LEU A 95 -6.62 1.11 10.70
N PHE A 96 -7.06 0.80 11.92
CA PHE A 96 -6.21 0.73 13.10
C PHE A 96 -5.79 -0.70 13.43
N ASN A 97 -6.74 -1.65 13.35
CA ASN A 97 -6.48 -3.02 13.75
C ASN A 97 -7.24 -3.99 12.86
N MET A 98 -6.53 -4.97 12.32
CA MET A 98 -7.06 -6.09 11.54
C MET A 98 -6.37 -7.36 11.98
N SER A 99 -7.15 -8.37 12.37
CA SER A 99 -6.63 -9.68 12.75
C SER A 99 -5.82 -10.31 11.60
N PRO A 100 -4.82 -11.15 11.93
CA PRO A 100 -4.04 -11.85 10.92
C PRO A 100 -4.92 -12.67 9.96
N ILE A 101 -4.71 -12.49 8.67
CA ILE A 101 -5.31 -13.30 7.61
C ILE A 101 -4.22 -13.93 6.75
N VAL A 102 -4.45 -15.12 6.25
CA VAL A 102 -3.63 -15.74 5.20
C VAL A 102 -4.16 -15.28 3.85
N VAL A 103 -3.29 -14.78 2.99
CA VAL A 103 -3.67 -14.45 1.61
C VAL A 103 -3.93 -15.73 0.83
N PRO A 104 -5.15 -15.94 0.26
CA PRO A 104 -5.49 -17.15 -0.47
C PRO A 104 -4.61 -17.38 -1.70
N GLU A 105 -4.62 -18.63 -2.21
CA GLU A 105 -3.98 -18.97 -3.48
C GLU A 105 -4.56 -18.13 -4.62
N ASP A 106 -3.70 -17.73 -5.55
CA ASP A 106 -4.03 -16.88 -6.70
C ASP A 106 -4.60 -15.50 -6.35
N GLU A 107 -4.36 -15.02 -5.12
CA GLU A 107 -4.80 -13.71 -4.65
C GLU A 107 -3.65 -12.84 -4.11
N THR A 108 -3.94 -11.57 -3.93
CA THR A 108 -3.02 -10.60 -3.35
C THR A 108 -3.78 -9.61 -2.47
N PHE A 109 -3.13 -9.14 -1.41
CA PHE A 109 -3.66 -8.10 -0.53
C PHE A 109 -3.15 -6.75 -0.98
N MET A 110 -4.07 -5.85 -1.30
CA MET A 110 -3.80 -4.55 -1.89
C MET A 110 -4.02 -3.43 -0.87
N MET A 111 -3.08 -2.50 -0.75
CA MET A 111 -3.25 -1.29 0.07
C MET A 111 -2.88 -0.03 -0.72
N GLY A 112 -3.56 1.07 -0.44
CA GLY A 112 -3.16 2.38 -0.94
C GLY A 112 -1.97 2.94 -0.16
N ASP A 113 -1.12 3.73 -0.81
CA ASP A 113 0.03 4.35 -0.17
C ASP A 113 -0.38 5.46 0.80
N ASN A 114 -1.43 6.24 0.50
CA ASN A 114 -2.15 7.06 1.49
C ASN A 114 -3.02 6.13 2.35
N ARG A 115 -2.45 5.64 3.46
CA ARG A 115 -2.97 4.54 4.26
C ARG A 115 -4.34 4.82 4.87
N ASP A 116 -4.59 6.02 5.34
CA ASP A 116 -5.83 6.35 6.05
C ASP A 116 -6.96 6.79 5.11
N HIS A 117 -6.63 7.18 3.88
CA HIS A 117 -7.60 7.65 2.88
C HIS A 117 -7.71 6.70 1.68
N SER A 118 -7.55 5.41 1.91
CA SER A 118 -7.64 4.39 0.86
C SER A 118 -8.76 3.38 1.15
N ASN A 119 -9.67 3.24 0.21
CA ASN A 119 -10.58 2.09 0.16
C ASN A 119 -9.84 0.92 -0.52
N ASP A 120 -9.41 -0.08 0.28
CA ASP A 120 -8.54 -1.15 -0.16
C ASP A 120 -8.88 -2.52 0.49
N SER A 121 -7.97 -3.49 0.40
CA SER A 121 -8.20 -4.85 0.86
C SER A 121 -8.55 -4.99 2.34
N ARG A 122 -8.25 -3.99 3.15
CA ARG A 122 -8.68 -3.95 4.56
C ARG A 122 -10.21 -3.99 4.69
N PHE A 123 -10.93 -3.42 3.70
CA PHE A 123 -12.39 -3.27 3.73
C PHE A 123 -13.15 -4.26 2.85
N TRP A 124 -12.54 -4.69 1.74
CA TRP A 124 -13.24 -5.52 0.75
C TRP A 124 -12.55 -6.84 0.44
N GLY A 125 -11.41 -7.13 1.08
CA GLY A 125 -10.71 -8.42 0.99
C GLY A 125 -9.62 -8.45 -0.08
N THR A 126 -9.12 -9.64 -0.36
CA THR A 126 -8.05 -9.91 -1.33
C THR A 126 -8.52 -9.82 -2.78
N VAL A 127 -7.58 -9.65 -3.71
CA VAL A 127 -7.83 -9.54 -5.16
C VAL A 127 -7.29 -10.76 -5.87
N ASN A 128 -8.16 -11.49 -6.55
CA ASN A 128 -7.76 -12.62 -7.38
C ASN A 128 -7.02 -12.13 -8.63
N TYR A 129 -5.99 -12.86 -9.06
CA TYR A 129 -5.13 -12.49 -10.19
C TYR A 129 -5.88 -12.31 -11.51
N LYS A 130 -7.05 -12.91 -11.68
CA LYS A 130 -7.91 -12.70 -12.86
C LYS A 130 -8.37 -11.24 -13.05
N TYR A 131 -8.38 -10.45 -11.98
CA TYR A 131 -8.73 -9.03 -12.01
C TYR A 131 -7.55 -8.12 -12.33
N ILE A 132 -6.32 -8.63 -12.29
CA ILE A 132 -5.11 -7.84 -12.56
C ILE A 132 -5.09 -7.43 -14.03
N VAL A 133 -4.92 -6.14 -14.27
CA VAL A 133 -4.75 -5.55 -15.61
C VAL A 133 -3.26 -5.43 -15.94
N GLY A 134 -2.45 -4.99 -14.98
CA GLY A 134 -1.00 -4.85 -15.16
C GLY A 134 -0.34 -4.01 -14.08
N THR A 135 0.93 -3.77 -14.27
CA THR A 135 1.75 -2.85 -13.47
C THR A 135 1.97 -1.58 -14.27
N PRO A 136 1.71 -0.38 -13.71
CA PRO A 136 1.98 0.86 -14.41
C PRO A 136 3.49 1.03 -14.58
N TRP A 137 3.93 1.29 -15.80
CA TRP A 137 5.35 1.38 -16.12
C TRP A 137 5.84 2.82 -16.20
N PHE A 138 5.06 3.71 -16.82
CA PHE A 138 5.41 5.13 -16.95
C PHE A 138 4.16 6.00 -16.98
N ILE A 139 4.34 7.29 -16.65
CA ILE A 139 3.28 8.30 -16.76
C ILE A 139 3.42 8.96 -18.12
N TYR A 140 2.43 8.75 -18.95
CA TYR A 140 2.44 9.36 -20.26
C TYR A 140 1.83 10.77 -20.26
N PHE A 141 1.00 11.11 -19.26
CA PHE A 141 0.40 12.43 -19.10
C PHE A 141 0.05 12.72 -17.63
N SER A 142 0.28 13.96 -17.17
CA SER A 142 -0.08 14.41 -15.82
C SER A 142 -0.39 15.92 -15.87
N TRP A 143 -1.45 16.33 -15.19
CA TRP A 143 -1.78 17.74 -14.94
C TRP A 143 -2.05 17.97 -13.45
N ASP A 144 -1.98 19.25 -13.03
CA ASP A 144 -2.35 19.67 -11.68
C ASP A 144 -3.83 20.07 -11.62
N ASP A 145 -4.26 20.55 -10.44
CA ASP A 145 -5.65 20.96 -10.19
C ASP A 145 -6.07 22.19 -11.01
N ASN A 146 -5.10 23.01 -11.43
CA ASN A 146 -5.31 24.15 -12.32
C ASN A 146 -5.38 23.75 -13.80
N LYS A 147 -5.30 22.44 -14.12
CA LYS A 147 -5.25 21.86 -15.47
C LYS A 147 -3.99 22.25 -16.25
N GLU A 148 -2.90 22.61 -15.56
CA GLU A 148 -1.60 22.81 -16.16
C GLU A 148 -0.83 21.48 -16.28
N ILE A 149 -0.14 21.27 -17.42
CA ILE A 149 0.60 20.03 -17.67
C ILE A 149 1.83 19.97 -16.76
N ARG A 150 1.94 18.91 -15.99
CA ARG A 150 3.11 18.63 -15.13
C ARG A 150 4.20 17.97 -15.97
N TRP A 151 4.93 18.76 -16.74
CA TRP A 151 6.00 18.29 -17.63
C TRP A 151 7.11 17.53 -16.92
N ASP A 152 7.33 17.84 -15.63
CA ASP A 152 8.28 17.15 -14.76
C ASP A 152 7.95 15.66 -14.53
N ARG A 153 6.70 15.25 -14.78
CA ARG A 153 6.22 13.87 -14.62
C ARG A 153 5.97 13.13 -15.94
N VAL A 154 5.81 13.86 -17.04
CA VAL A 154 5.53 13.25 -18.36
C VAL A 154 6.69 12.38 -18.81
N LEU A 155 6.39 11.17 -19.26
CA LEU A 155 7.34 10.13 -19.71
C LEU A 155 8.34 9.65 -18.64
N LYS A 156 8.12 9.96 -17.36
CA LYS A 156 8.89 9.33 -16.27
C LYS A 156 8.32 7.98 -15.88
N SER A 157 9.20 7.06 -15.53
CA SER A 157 8.77 5.80 -14.96
C SER A 157 8.16 6.02 -13.57
N VAL A 158 7.21 5.18 -13.18
CA VAL A 158 6.60 5.22 -11.85
C VAL A 158 7.66 5.09 -10.77
N GLU A 159 8.63 4.19 -10.95
CA GLU A 159 9.76 4.00 -10.02
C GLU A 159 10.61 5.28 -9.85
N THR A 160 10.85 6.02 -10.93
CA THR A 160 11.60 7.28 -10.86
C THR A 160 10.82 8.33 -10.08
N LEU A 161 9.51 8.41 -10.28
CA LEU A 161 8.67 9.37 -9.57
C LEU A 161 8.57 9.05 -8.08
N GLU A 162 8.41 7.79 -7.71
CA GLU A 162 8.43 7.37 -6.29
C GLU A 162 9.68 7.85 -5.55
N LYS A 163 10.83 7.87 -6.21
CA LYS A 163 12.11 8.30 -5.62
C LYS A 163 12.33 9.82 -5.63
N THR A 164 11.60 10.57 -6.46
CA THR A 164 11.84 12.01 -6.67
C THR A 164 10.76 12.91 -6.10
N VAL A 165 9.64 12.38 -5.63
CA VAL A 165 8.55 13.18 -5.03
C VAL A 165 8.94 13.61 -3.63
N ASP A 166 8.93 14.93 -3.39
CA ASP A 166 9.07 15.51 -2.06
C ASP A 166 7.74 15.45 -1.31
N PHE A 167 7.54 14.36 -0.57
CA PHE A 167 6.30 14.11 0.17
C PHE A 167 6.08 15.07 1.34
N GLU A 168 7.13 15.65 1.90
CA GLU A 168 6.98 16.69 2.94
C GLU A 168 6.35 17.96 2.37
N LYS A 169 6.63 18.25 1.10
CA LYS A 169 5.99 19.36 0.38
C LYS A 169 4.52 19.07 0.08
N LEU A 170 4.19 17.82 -0.25
CA LEU A 170 2.80 17.40 -0.52
C LEU A 170 1.95 17.46 0.77
N LYS A 171 2.44 16.95 1.89
CA LYS A 171 1.76 17.06 3.20
C LYS A 171 1.42 18.50 3.57
N LYS A 172 2.32 19.44 3.29
CA LYS A 172 2.07 20.87 3.55
C LYS A 172 0.98 21.47 2.68
N ILE A 173 0.83 20.99 1.44
CA ILE A 173 -0.21 21.43 0.52
C ILE A 173 -1.58 20.89 0.97
N GLU A 174 -1.68 19.61 1.32
CA GLU A 174 -2.91 19.00 1.85
C GLU A 174 -3.41 19.72 3.11
N HIS A 175 -2.51 20.14 4.00
CA HIS A 175 -2.88 20.91 5.19
C HIS A 175 -3.32 22.36 4.91
N GLN A 176 -2.87 22.96 3.81
CA GLN A 176 -3.23 24.35 3.45
C GLN A 176 -4.56 24.44 2.69
N GLU A 177 -4.92 23.42 1.93
CA GLU A 177 -6.09 23.47 1.04
C GLU A 177 -7.38 22.87 1.65
N GLY A 178 -7.30 22.25 2.85
CA GLY A 178 -8.47 21.70 3.56
C GLY A 178 -9.25 20.69 2.72
N ILE A 179 -8.58 19.93 1.86
CA ILE A 179 -9.18 18.90 1.01
C ILE A 179 -9.45 17.67 1.89
N TYR A 180 -10.68 17.60 2.40
CA TYR A 180 -11.27 16.44 3.06
C TYR A 180 -12.39 15.87 2.19
#